data_0f1e4e688088fa22b1a73311a21c8cbe
#
_entry.id   0f1e4e688088fa22b1a73311a21c8cbe
#
_cell.length_a   1.000
_cell.length_b   1.000
_cell.length_c   1.000
_cell.angle_alpha   90.00
_cell.angle_beta   90.00
_cell.angle_gamma   90.00
#
_symmetry.space_group_name_H-M   'P 1'
#
loop_
_entity.id
_entity.type
_entity.pdbx_description
1 polymer ?
#
loop_
_entity_poly.entity_id
_entity_poly.type
_entity_poly.pdbx_seq_one_letter_code
_entity_poly.pdbx_strand_id
1 'polypeptide(L)'
;MYRTIAVALTIATFAQPGLCGQFDWPQWQGPDRTAHSKETGLLKEWPKDGPLLAWKVKGLGGGDSTPSIAAGRIYGMSHRGADEIVWALSEKDGKEVWAVRIAPAQPQNWPQSKEGPSATPTVDGDRLYVMGLAGNVACLQAADGKVIWQQSLVTDFKGRSPMWSFRESPLVDGDKVICTPGGEGATMVALNKLTGETIWKSQVPDRSGGGQTQNRGFGGNRPNAMETDPVLSTLDKDKSKDLSGDEITAAPTALLTLDKNQDGKLSEDEVSPAGRGGGGQGGRRRGPGIMRMIKALSALDADENNVIDEAEIKNAVAALKKLDGNNDGKLTDDEAGMKSMSPPNTGAGYSSATAIDFGGQRQYVQLLAMTVAGISAADGKLLWRYDKPANSMRINISTPIYHDGHVFAATAYGAGGGLAKLTKKENGEIAAEEVWFSKSMENHHGGVILHDGALFGANGGNGGGYLACLDFKTGEVLWNERDSDKRRVTKGSVAFADGRIYYRTEEGPIVLIEPSRKEYLERGRFNQPDRTEKPAWAHPVVANGKLYIRDQDTLFCYDVKAK
;
A
#
# COMPACT_ATOMS: atom_id res chain seq x y z
N MET A 1 -19.88 -19.56 75.34
CA MET A 1 -20.10 -20.05 73.93
C MET A 1 -19.81 -18.91 72.97
N TYR A 2 -18.62 -18.79 72.49
CA TYR A 2 -18.25 -17.79 71.45
C TYR A 2 -18.24 -18.49 70.11
N ARG A 3 -19.10 -18.07 69.15
CA ARG A 3 -19.11 -18.54 67.76
C ARG A 3 -18.17 -17.64 66.95
N THR A 4 -17.09 -18.22 66.46
CA THR A 4 -16.17 -17.58 65.53
C THR A 4 -16.79 -17.68 64.13
N ILE A 5 -17.08 -16.54 63.50
CA ILE A 5 -17.51 -16.44 62.13
C ILE A 5 -16.23 -16.31 61.27
N ALA A 6 -15.92 -17.32 60.46
CA ALA A 6 -14.87 -17.26 59.47
C ALA A 6 -15.41 -16.56 58.22
N VAL A 7 -14.90 -15.38 57.91
CA VAL A 7 -15.15 -14.69 56.65
C VAL A 7 -14.15 -15.22 55.60
N ALA A 8 -14.66 -15.95 54.62
CA ALA A 8 -13.87 -16.37 53.47
C ALA A 8 -13.67 -15.17 52.53
N LEU A 9 -12.45 -14.66 52.46
CA LEU A 9 -12.04 -13.62 51.53
C LEU A 9 -11.81 -14.29 50.16
N THR A 10 -12.74 -14.14 49.24
CA THR A 10 -12.55 -14.56 47.83
C THR A 10 -11.67 -13.52 47.14
N ILE A 11 -10.40 -13.83 46.97
CA ILE A 11 -9.48 -13.03 46.17
C ILE A 11 -9.87 -13.23 44.71
N ALA A 12 -10.58 -12.27 44.14
CA ALA A 12 -10.76 -12.18 42.69
C ALA A 12 -9.40 -11.78 42.11
N THR A 13 -8.72 -12.72 41.48
CA THR A 13 -7.55 -12.43 40.66
C THR A 13 -8.00 -11.66 39.43
N PHE A 14 -7.92 -10.33 39.51
CA PHE A 14 -7.95 -9.51 38.29
C PHE A 14 -6.73 -9.89 37.46
N ALA A 15 -6.93 -10.55 36.34
CA ALA A 15 -5.91 -10.72 35.30
C ALA A 15 -5.49 -9.30 34.89
N GLN A 16 -4.26 -8.92 35.20
CA GLN A 16 -3.66 -7.69 34.66
C GLN A 16 -3.72 -7.73 33.13
N PRO A 17 -4.04 -6.62 32.45
CA PRO A 17 -3.94 -6.57 30.99
C PRO A 17 -2.52 -6.94 30.61
N GLY A 18 -2.38 -8.04 29.83
CA GLY A 18 -1.10 -8.66 29.53
C GLY A 18 -0.18 -7.68 28.82
N LEU A 19 0.94 -7.39 29.42
CA LEU A 19 2.11 -6.87 28.71
C LEU A 19 2.46 -7.87 27.61
N CYS A 20 2.75 -7.38 26.37
CA CYS A 20 3.26 -8.23 25.32
C CYS A 20 4.43 -9.05 25.83
N GLY A 21 4.44 -10.36 25.53
CA GLY A 21 5.54 -11.25 25.86
C GLY A 21 6.81 -10.84 25.11
N GLN A 22 7.95 -11.24 25.65
CA GLN A 22 9.27 -10.88 25.09
C GLN A 22 9.40 -11.31 23.61
N PHE A 23 8.73 -12.39 23.20
CA PHE A 23 8.82 -13.00 21.88
C PHE A 23 7.53 -12.88 21.08
N ASP A 24 6.60 -12.03 21.49
CA ASP A 24 5.39 -11.75 20.76
C ASP A 24 5.67 -11.13 19.38
N TRP A 25 4.72 -11.30 18.46
CA TRP A 25 4.72 -10.72 17.12
C TRP A 25 3.46 -9.84 16.94
N PRO A 26 3.42 -8.65 17.58
CA PRO A 26 2.16 -7.93 17.81
C PRO A 26 1.61 -7.19 16.60
N GLN A 27 2.30 -7.16 15.48
CA GLN A 27 1.94 -6.38 14.29
C GLN A 27 2.59 -6.90 13.02
N TRP A 28 2.28 -6.27 11.89
CA TRP A 28 2.92 -6.54 10.59
C TRP A 28 4.44 -6.51 10.69
N GLN A 29 5.08 -7.58 10.21
CA GLN A 29 6.53 -7.77 10.24
C GLN A 29 7.17 -7.70 11.62
N GLY A 30 6.42 -8.07 12.67
CA GLY A 30 6.93 -8.23 14.02
C GLY A 30 7.05 -6.94 14.83
N PRO A 31 7.71 -7.01 15.99
CA PRO A 31 7.70 -5.91 16.96
C PRO A 31 8.26 -4.60 16.40
N ASP A 32 9.26 -4.67 15.52
CA ASP A 32 9.96 -3.50 15.00
C ASP A 32 9.66 -3.27 13.49
N ARG A 33 8.69 -3.97 12.91
CA ARG A 33 8.32 -3.94 11.47
C ARG A 33 9.48 -4.20 10.51
N THR A 34 10.40 -5.08 10.91
CA THR A 34 11.59 -5.46 10.14
C THR A 34 11.59 -6.92 9.70
N ALA A 35 10.51 -7.64 9.95
CA ALA A 35 10.37 -9.08 9.81
C ALA A 35 11.36 -9.90 10.68
N HIS A 36 11.91 -9.30 11.73
CA HIS A 36 12.80 -9.96 12.70
C HIS A 36 12.05 -10.29 13.99
N SER A 37 12.09 -11.57 14.36
CA SER A 37 11.70 -12.02 15.70
C SER A 37 12.84 -11.84 16.68
N LYS A 38 12.50 -11.55 17.93
CA LYS A 38 13.48 -11.51 19.05
C LYS A 38 13.72 -12.90 19.66
N GLU A 39 13.15 -13.95 19.08
CA GLU A 39 13.28 -15.35 19.52
C GLU A 39 14.72 -15.83 19.50
N THR A 40 15.01 -16.70 20.45
CA THR A 40 16.27 -17.45 20.60
C THR A 40 15.99 -18.90 21.02
N GLY A 41 16.97 -19.77 20.83
CA GLY A 41 16.83 -21.20 21.19
C GLY A 41 15.92 -21.97 20.23
N LEU A 42 15.91 -21.57 18.95
CA LEU A 42 15.15 -22.25 17.89
C LEU A 42 16.00 -23.29 17.17
N LEU A 43 15.31 -24.22 16.49
CA LEU A 43 15.94 -25.22 15.63
C LEU A 43 16.82 -24.58 14.58
N LYS A 44 18.08 -25.00 14.49
CA LYS A 44 19.04 -24.50 13.49
C LYS A 44 19.00 -25.28 12.18
N GLU A 45 18.42 -26.48 12.22
CA GLU A 45 18.13 -27.35 11.08
C GLU A 45 16.76 -28.00 11.32
N TRP A 46 16.00 -28.21 10.25
CA TRP A 46 14.74 -28.95 10.38
C TRP A 46 14.94 -30.44 10.15
N PRO A 47 14.19 -31.27 10.88
CA PRO A 47 14.10 -32.70 10.57
C PRO A 47 13.67 -32.92 9.11
N LYS A 48 13.92 -34.11 8.59
CA LYS A 48 13.60 -34.49 7.20
C LYS A 48 12.14 -34.22 6.82
N ASP A 49 11.21 -34.40 7.76
CA ASP A 49 9.77 -34.21 7.55
C ASP A 49 9.28 -32.83 8.04
N GLY A 50 10.19 -31.90 8.33
CA GLY A 50 9.92 -30.57 8.88
C GLY A 50 9.73 -30.55 10.40
N PRO A 51 9.44 -29.37 10.97
CA PRO A 51 9.17 -29.22 12.39
C PRO A 51 7.83 -29.87 12.76
N LEU A 52 7.69 -30.25 14.04
CA LEU A 52 6.47 -30.90 14.55
C LEU A 52 5.25 -29.98 14.40
N LEU A 53 4.21 -30.43 13.70
CA LEU A 53 2.91 -29.74 13.70
C LEU A 53 2.27 -29.89 15.07
N ALA A 54 2.19 -28.78 15.83
CA ALA A 54 1.59 -28.76 17.15
C ALA A 54 0.05 -28.82 17.06
N TRP A 55 -0.51 -28.00 16.18
CA TRP A 55 -1.94 -27.97 15.87
C TRP A 55 -2.23 -27.26 14.55
N LYS A 56 -3.42 -27.47 14.00
CA LYS A 56 -3.99 -26.70 12.88
C LYS A 56 -5.46 -26.38 13.16
N VAL A 57 -5.93 -25.25 12.66
CA VAL A 57 -7.34 -24.84 12.73
C VAL A 57 -7.82 -24.45 11.34
N LYS A 58 -9.03 -24.93 10.98
CA LYS A 58 -9.75 -24.62 9.74
C LYS A 58 -11.01 -23.81 10.01
N GLY A 59 -11.59 -23.22 8.98
CA GLY A 59 -12.85 -22.48 9.08
C GLY A 59 -12.66 -21.03 9.52
N LEU A 60 -11.43 -20.51 9.44
CA LEU A 60 -11.15 -19.10 9.74
C LEU A 60 -11.75 -18.14 8.70
N GLY A 61 -12.05 -18.64 7.50
CA GLY A 61 -12.48 -17.84 6.36
C GLY A 61 -11.32 -17.41 5.47
N GLY A 62 -11.63 -16.98 4.23
CA GLY A 62 -10.64 -16.62 3.23
C GLY A 62 -9.87 -15.35 3.57
N GLY A 63 -8.63 -15.24 3.08
CA GLY A 63 -7.78 -14.06 3.20
C GLY A 63 -6.32 -14.39 3.45
N ASP A 64 -5.47 -13.37 3.22
CA ASP A 64 -4.01 -13.46 3.36
C ASP A 64 -3.49 -12.62 4.56
N SER A 65 -4.38 -12.21 5.48
CA SER A 65 -3.98 -11.51 6.70
C SER A 65 -2.97 -12.36 7.48
N THR A 66 -1.74 -11.90 7.54
CA THR A 66 -0.72 -12.49 8.41
C THR A 66 -1.18 -12.33 9.88
N PRO A 67 -1.15 -13.36 10.71
CA PRO A 67 -1.60 -13.22 12.09
C PRO A 67 -0.63 -12.39 12.93
N SER A 68 -1.15 -11.68 13.93
CA SER A 68 -0.38 -11.13 15.04
C SER A 68 -0.53 -11.99 16.27
N ILE A 69 0.53 -12.07 17.07
CA ILE A 69 0.62 -12.90 18.27
C ILE A 69 0.95 -12.00 19.44
N ALA A 70 0.09 -11.96 20.45
CA ALA A 70 0.32 -11.19 21.65
C ALA A 70 -0.45 -11.73 22.85
N ALA A 71 0.19 -11.74 24.01
CA ALA A 71 -0.44 -12.08 25.28
C ALA A 71 -1.19 -13.42 25.27
N GLY A 72 -0.62 -14.45 24.62
CA GLY A 72 -1.21 -15.79 24.52
C GLY A 72 -2.39 -15.91 23.56
N ARG A 73 -2.57 -14.93 22.67
CA ARG A 73 -3.62 -14.90 21.64
C ARG A 73 -3.04 -14.68 20.26
N ILE A 74 -3.78 -15.16 19.27
CA ILE A 74 -3.51 -14.99 17.85
C ILE A 74 -4.66 -14.19 17.26
N TYR A 75 -4.36 -13.09 16.57
CA TYR A 75 -5.36 -12.24 15.93
C TYR A 75 -5.20 -12.25 14.42
N GLY A 76 -6.30 -12.24 13.69
CA GLY A 76 -6.30 -12.17 12.24
C GLY A 76 -7.62 -11.68 11.70
N MET A 77 -7.67 -11.54 10.38
CA MET A 77 -8.84 -11.09 9.65
C MET A 77 -9.19 -12.09 8.57
N SER A 78 -10.48 -12.21 8.26
CA SER A 78 -10.99 -13.10 7.23
C SER A 78 -12.27 -12.58 6.61
N HIS A 79 -12.56 -13.11 5.46
CA HIS A 79 -13.86 -13.04 4.82
C HIS A 79 -14.66 -14.31 5.18
N ARG A 80 -15.80 -14.17 5.86
CA ARG A 80 -16.72 -15.28 6.19
C ARG A 80 -18.12 -14.94 5.67
N GLY A 81 -18.61 -15.70 4.69
CA GLY A 81 -19.91 -15.43 4.07
C GLY A 81 -19.97 -14.05 3.40
N ALA A 82 -20.83 -13.16 3.89
CA ALA A 82 -21.00 -11.80 3.37
C ALA A 82 -20.25 -10.75 4.19
N ASP A 83 -19.38 -11.13 5.13
CA ASP A 83 -18.80 -10.23 6.11
C ASP A 83 -17.27 -10.32 6.20
N GLU A 84 -16.64 -9.19 6.50
CA GLU A 84 -15.27 -9.12 6.97
C GLU A 84 -15.25 -9.28 8.49
N ILE A 85 -14.49 -10.26 8.95
CA ILE A 85 -14.43 -10.69 10.35
C ILE A 85 -13.02 -10.50 10.88
N VAL A 86 -12.93 -9.98 12.09
CA VAL A 86 -11.74 -10.05 12.94
C VAL A 86 -11.93 -11.17 13.93
N TRP A 87 -10.93 -11.98 14.14
CA TRP A 87 -10.99 -13.12 15.05
C TRP A 87 -9.78 -13.18 15.99
N ALA A 88 -9.98 -13.78 17.15
CA ALA A 88 -8.94 -14.12 18.09
C ALA A 88 -8.99 -15.60 18.42
N LEU A 89 -7.81 -16.25 18.41
CA LEU A 89 -7.64 -17.63 18.82
C LEU A 89 -6.77 -17.71 20.08
N SER A 90 -6.94 -18.77 20.82
CA SER A 90 -6.00 -19.18 21.87
C SER A 90 -4.69 -19.64 21.22
N GLU A 91 -3.56 -19.06 21.63
CA GLU A 91 -2.24 -19.46 21.12
C GLU A 91 -1.90 -20.92 21.48
N LYS A 92 -2.42 -21.40 22.61
CA LYS A 92 -2.16 -22.74 23.15
C LYS A 92 -2.63 -23.86 22.21
N ASP A 93 -3.85 -23.71 21.66
CA ASP A 93 -4.54 -24.81 20.99
C ASP A 93 -5.32 -24.39 19.72
N GLY A 94 -5.21 -23.15 19.30
CA GLY A 94 -5.86 -22.60 18.10
C GLY A 94 -7.37 -22.44 18.21
N LYS A 95 -8.00 -22.65 19.37
CA LYS A 95 -9.44 -22.50 19.53
C LYS A 95 -9.86 -21.04 19.41
N GLU A 96 -10.96 -20.80 18.70
CA GLU A 96 -11.53 -19.46 18.59
C GLU A 96 -12.02 -18.98 19.95
N VAL A 97 -11.55 -17.79 20.35
CA VAL A 97 -11.96 -17.12 21.59
C VAL A 97 -13.12 -16.19 21.31
N TRP A 98 -13.02 -15.43 20.23
CA TRP A 98 -14.08 -14.57 19.72
C TRP A 98 -13.88 -14.30 18.22
N ALA A 99 -14.97 -13.94 17.55
CA ALA A 99 -14.98 -13.44 16.19
C ALA A 99 -16.04 -12.35 16.06
N VAL A 100 -15.69 -11.22 15.42
CA VAL A 100 -16.53 -10.02 15.33
C VAL A 100 -16.54 -9.51 13.90
N ARG A 101 -17.71 -9.13 13.42
CA ARG A 101 -17.91 -8.45 12.16
C ARG A 101 -17.45 -7.00 12.25
N ILE A 102 -16.70 -6.51 11.25
CA ILE A 102 -16.28 -5.11 11.16
C ILE A 102 -16.89 -4.39 9.96
N ALA A 103 -17.18 -5.09 8.86
CA ALA A 103 -17.72 -4.52 7.64
C ALA A 103 -18.43 -5.60 6.81
N PRO A 104 -19.28 -5.22 5.84
CA PRO A 104 -19.67 -6.11 4.77
C PRO A 104 -18.43 -6.49 3.94
N ALA A 105 -18.37 -7.74 3.48
CA ALA A 105 -17.35 -8.15 2.53
C ALA A 105 -17.49 -7.37 1.22
N GLN A 106 -16.36 -7.06 0.58
CA GLN A 106 -16.36 -6.43 -0.73
C GLN A 106 -17.09 -7.31 -1.76
N PRO A 107 -17.90 -6.72 -2.67
CA PRO A 107 -18.53 -7.47 -3.72
C PRO A 107 -17.51 -8.27 -4.53
N GLN A 108 -17.78 -9.56 -4.76
CA GLN A 108 -16.87 -10.46 -5.46
C GLN A 108 -16.85 -10.26 -6.99
N ASN A 109 -17.06 -9.04 -7.46
CA ASN A 109 -17.05 -8.71 -8.90
C ASN A 109 -15.64 -8.71 -9.50
N TRP A 110 -14.61 -8.72 -8.67
CA TRP A 110 -13.22 -8.84 -9.06
C TRP A 110 -12.65 -10.16 -8.55
N PRO A 111 -11.85 -10.90 -9.36
CA PRO A 111 -11.22 -12.14 -8.93
C PRO A 111 -10.46 -12.02 -7.60
N GLN A 112 -9.94 -10.84 -7.30
CA GLN A 112 -9.11 -10.50 -6.15
C GLN A 112 -9.90 -10.36 -4.85
N SER A 113 -11.15 -9.95 -4.90
CA SER A 113 -11.99 -9.86 -3.70
C SER A 113 -12.34 -11.22 -3.09
N LYS A 114 -12.06 -12.32 -3.82
CA LYS A 114 -12.24 -13.68 -3.32
C LYS A 114 -11.21 -14.09 -2.26
N GLU A 115 -10.11 -13.36 -2.17
CA GLU A 115 -9.00 -13.67 -1.25
C GLU A 115 -9.26 -13.15 0.16
N GLY A 116 -10.08 -12.11 0.32
CA GLY A 116 -10.38 -11.47 1.60
C GLY A 116 -9.27 -10.53 2.11
N PRO A 117 -9.36 -10.10 3.37
CA PRO A 117 -8.43 -9.14 3.97
C PRO A 117 -6.99 -9.65 4.03
N SER A 118 -6.03 -8.74 3.81
CA SER A 118 -4.59 -9.04 3.93
C SER A 118 -3.90 -8.24 5.03
N ALA A 119 -4.54 -7.18 5.56
CA ALA A 119 -3.96 -6.40 6.65
C ALA A 119 -3.74 -7.28 7.89
N THR A 120 -2.58 -7.11 8.52
CA THR A 120 -2.27 -7.72 9.81
C THR A 120 -2.84 -6.85 10.91
N PRO A 121 -3.61 -7.38 11.87
CA PRO A 121 -4.00 -6.66 13.06
C PRO A 121 -2.80 -6.15 13.86
N THR A 122 -2.87 -4.94 14.41
CA THR A 122 -1.84 -4.40 15.30
C THR A 122 -2.34 -4.39 16.73
N VAL A 123 -1.64 -5.08 17.62
CA VAL A 123 -1.94 -5.14 19.06
C VAL A 123 -1.11 -4.09 19.79
N ASP A 124 -1.76 -3.26 20.59
CA ASP A 124 -1.14 -2.29 21.48
C ASP A 124 -1.84 -2.31 22.85
N GLY A 125 -1.23 -2.99 23.81
CA GLY A 125 -1.80 -3.21 25.13
C GLY A 125 -3.10 -4.01 25.08
N ASP A 126 -4.19 -3.41 25.53
CA ASP A 126 -5.54 -4.00 25.56
C ASP A 126 -6.35 -3.75 24.28
N ARG A 127 -5.73 -3.15 23.25
CA ARG A 127 -6.40 -2.73 22.01
C ARG A 127 -5.85 -3.44 20.78
N LEU A 128 -6.74 -3.59 19.81
CA LEU A 128 -6.45 -4.19 18.51
C LEU A 128 -6.89 -3.23 17.40
N TYR A 129 -5.99 -2.89 16.49
CA TYR A 129 -6.26 -2.01 15.36
C TYR A 129 -6.24 -2.80 14.06
N VAL A 130 -7.28 -2.64 13.26
CA VAL A 130 -7.49 -3.42 12.03
C VAL A 130 -7.93 -2.52 10.88
N MET A 131 -7.71 -2.99 9.65
CA MET A 131 -8.18 -2.33 8.44
C MET A 131 -8.82 -3.35 7.49
N GLY A 132 -10.06 -3.11 7.13
CA GLY A 132 -10.79 -3.89 6.12
C GLY A 132 -10.51 -3.42 4.69
N LEU A 133 -10.88 -4.25 3.72
CA LEU A 133 -10.65 -4.00 2.28
C LEU A 133 -11.31 -2.71 1.77
N ALA A 134 -12.45 -2.32 2.35
CA ALA A 134 -13.15 -1.06 2.02
C ALA A 134 -12.50 0.19 2.66
N GLY A 135 -11.42 0.02 3.42
CA GLY A 135 -10.80 1.11 4.17
C GLY A 135 -11.50 1.42 5.51
N ASN A 136 -12.24 0.46 6.05
CA ASN A 136 -12.76 0.54 7.42
C ASN A 136 -11.63 0.31 8.41
N VAL A 137 -11.20 1.34 9.12
CA VAL A 137 -10.24 1.26 10.22
C VAL A 137 -11.01 1.16 11.52
N ALA A 138 -10.69 0.16 12.33
CA ALA A 138 -11.37 -0.02 13.63
C ALA A 138 -10.37 -0.30 14.76
N CYS A 139 -10.70 0.20 15.94
CA CYS A 139 -10.10 -0.16 17.21
C CYS A 139 -11.05 -1.06 17.98
N LEU A 140 -10.57 -2.23 18.39
CA LEU A 140 -11.32 -3.20 19.16
C LEU A 140 -10.64 -3.45 20.51
N GLN A 141 -11.41 -3.88 21.48
CA GLN A 141 -10.88 -4.45 22.71
C GLN A 141 -10.26 -5.82 22.40
N ALA A 142 -9.00 -6.03 22.70
CA ALA A 142 -8.30 -7.29 22.40
C ALA A 142 -8.90 -8.49 23.17
N ALA A 143 -9.51 -8.25 24.32
CA ALA A 143 -10.06 -9.30 25.19
C ALA A 143 -11.28 -10.01 24.60
N ASP A 144 -12.21 -9.27 23.98
CA ASP A 144 -13.54 -9.76 23.58
C ASP A 144 -13.97 -9.30 22.18
N GLY A 145 -13.15 -8.50 21.48
CA GLY A 145 -13.44 -8.01 20.14
C GLY A 145 -14.45 -6.85 20.08
N LYS A 146 -14.87 -6.29 21.21
CA LYS A 146 -15.80 -5.15 21.22
C LYS A 146 -15.20 -3.96 20.46
N VAL A 147 -15.93 -3.46 19.46
CA VAL A 147 -15.53 -2.26 18.71
C VAL A 147 -15.61 -1.04 19.62
N ILE A 148 -14.50 -0.30 19.74
CA ILE A 148 -14.37 0.91 20.54
C ILE A 148 -14.66 2.13 19.67
N TRP A 149 -14.02 2.20 18.49
CA TRP A 149 -14.28 3.22 17.47
C TRP A 149 -14.01 2.66 16.08
N GLN A 150 -14.59 3.30 15.07
CA GLN A 150 -14.40 2.97 13.67
C GLN A 150 -14.42 4.23 12.81
N GLN A 151 -13.58 4.28 11.77
CA GLN A 151 -13.46 5.32 10.77
C GLN A 151 -13.47 4.72 9.37
N SER A 152 -13.92 5.46 8.38
CA SER A 152 -13.85 5.08 6.98
C SER A 152 -12.84 5.93 6.22
N LEU A 153 -11.79 5.32 5.69
CA LEU A 153 -10.81 6.05 4.89
C LEU A 153 -11.45 6.70 3.66
N VAL A 154 -12.51 6.09 3.11
CA VAL A 154 -13.19 6.58 1.90
C VAL A 154 -14.12 7.76 2.21
N THR A 155 -15.03 7.61 3.17
CA THR A 155 -16.03 8.65 3.46
C THR A 155 -15.50 9.80 4.27
N ASP A 156 -14.66 9.53 5.28
CA ASP A 156 -14.22 10.54 6.24
C ASP A 156 -13.00 11.34 5.75
N PHE A 157 -12.23 10.75 4.82
CA PHE A 157 -10.99 11.34 4.29
C PHE A 157 -11.00 11.49 2.77
N LYS A 158 -12.14 11.27 2.09
CA LYS A 158 -12.23 11.25 0.62
C LYS A 158 -11.20 10.30 -0.01
N GLY A 159 -10.89 9.22 0.71
CA GLY A 159 -9.89 8.24 0.33
C GLY A 159 -10.23 7.54 -0.97
N ARG A 160 -9.21 7.13 -1.69
CA ARG A 160 -9.35 6.42 -2.96
C ARG A 160 -8.85 5.00 -2.79
N SER A 161 -9.78 4.05 -2.86
CA SER A 161 -9.42 2.64 -2.81
C SER A 161 -8.47 2.30 -3.96
N PRO A 162 -7.31 1.71 -3.68
CA PRO A 162 -6.44 1.16 -4.72
C PRO A 162 -7.17 0.08 -5.53
N MET A 163 -6.65 -0.27 -6.72
CA MET A 163 -7.25 -1.28 -7.61
C MET A 163 -7.58 -2.61 -6.89
N TRP A 164 -6.74 -3.03 -5.95
CA TRP A 164 -6.83 -4.27 -5.18
C TRP A 164 -7.33 -4.05 -3.75
N SER A 165 -8.08 -2.96 -3.49
CA SER A 165 -8.59 -2.54 -2.18
C SER A 165 -7.48 -2.10 -1.21
N PHE A 166 -7.84 -1.68 0.01
CA PHE A 166 -6.88 -1.32 1.05
C PHE A 166 -6.28 -2.59 1.67
N ARG A 167 -4.94 -2.65 1.79
CA ARG A 167 -4.23 -3.84 2.27
C ARG A 167 -3.09 -3.55 3.24
N GLU A 168 -2.85 -2.27 3.54
CA GLU A 168 -1.85 -1.89 4.55
C GLU A 168 -2.28 -2.33 5.95
N SER A 169 -1.30 -2.58 6.81
CA SER A 169 -1.52 -2.86 8.23
C SER A 169 -1.33 -1.59 9.04
N PRO A 170 -2.30 -1.16 9.87
CA PRO A 170 -2.20 0.05 10.66
C PRO A 170 -0.92 0.09 11.49
N LEU A 171 -0.23 1.24 11.53
CA LEU A 171 0.91 1.44 12.42
C LEU A 171 0.43 2.17 13.67
N VAL A 172 0.75 1.65 14.85
CA VAL A 172 0.57 2.36 16.12
C VAL A 172 1.91 2.92 16.58
N ASP A 173 1.98 4.22 16.82
CA ASP A 173 3.18 4.90 17.32
C ASP A 173 2.80 5.98 18.35
N GLY A 174 3.17 5.76 19.59
CA GLY A 174 2.79 6.63 20.71
C GLY A 174 1.28 6.68 20.90
N ASP A 175 0.69 7.83 20.69
CA ASP A 175 -0.75 8.11 20.77
C ASP A 175 -1.49 8.01 19.43
N LYS A 176 -0.81 7.61 18.34
CA LYS A 176 -1.30 7.67 16.97
C LYS A 176 -1.52 6.30 16.35
N VAL A 177 -2.55 6.22 15.50
CA VAL A 177 -2.73 5.18 14.48
C VAL A 177 -2.53 5.84 13.12
N ILE A 178 -1.62 5.29 12.32
CA ILE A 178 -1.27 5.82 11.01
C ILE A 178 -1.91 4.95 9.93
N CYS A 179 -2.62 5.61 9.02
CA CYS A 179 -3.30 4.99 7.87
C CYS A 179 -3.17 5.86 6.62
N THR A 180 -3.39 5.26 5.44
CA THR A 180 -3.17 5.90 4.15
C THR A 180 -4.46 5.93 3.31
N PRO A 181 -5.35 6.91 3.50
CA PRO A 181 -6.54 7.08 2.68
C PRO A 181 -6.24 7.30 1.18
N GLY A 182 -5.12 7.95 0.87
CA GLY A 182 -4.79 8.35 -0.50
C GLY A 182 -5.75 9.38 -1.10
N GLY A 183 -6.50 10.08 -0.27
CA GLY A 183 -7.47 11.11 -0.66
C GLY A 183 -6.82 12.48 -0.87
N GLU A 184 -7.59 13.38 -1.46
CA GLU A 184 -7.17 14.78 -1.61
C GLU A 184 -7.02 15.45 -0.25
N GLY A 185 -5.85 16.05 0.02
CA GLY A 185 -5.52 16.63 1.32
C GLY A 185 -5.34 15.59 2.44
N ALA A 186 -5.43 14.30 2.14
CA ALA A 186 -5.34 13.21 3.09
C ALA A 186 -4.65 11.97 2.49
N THR A 187 -3.41 12.16 2.00
CA THR A 187 -2.61 11.00 1.52
C THR A 187 -2.37 10.02 2.67
N MET A 188 -1.91 10.52 3.81
CA MET A 188 -1.74 9.78 5.06
C MET A 188 -2.46 10.52 6.18
N VAL A 189 -2.94 9.82 7.18
CA VAL A 189 -3.58 10.40 8.36
C VAL A 189 -3.04 9.79 9.63
N ALA A 190 -2.99 10.60 10.69
CA ALA A 190 -2.84 10.12 12.07
C ALA A 190 -4.14 10.30 12.81
N LEU A 191 -4.61 9.21 13.41
CA LEU A 191 -5.77 9.17 14.26
C LEU A 191 -5.33 9.00 15.72
N ASN A 192 -6.04 9.61 16.65
CA ASN A 192 -5.86 9.32 18.06
C ASN A 192 -6.22 7.86 18.33
N LYS A 193 -5.29 7.08 18.86
CA LYS A 193 -5.47 5.64 19.05
C LYS A 193 -6.62 5.30 20.01
N LEU A 194 -6.96 6.20 20.92
CA LEU A 194 -8.00 5.95 21.92
C LEU A 194 -9.40 6.31 21.41
N THR A 195 -9.52 7.38 20.61
CA THR A 195 -10.82 7.96 20.21
C THR A 195 -11.13 7.80 18.71
N GLY A 196 -10.12 7.56 17.86
CA GLY A 196 -10.27 7.57 16.41
C GLY A 196 -10.31 8.98 15.79
N GLU A 197 -10.24 10.05 16.58
CA GLU A 197 -10.24 11.43 16.08
C GLU A 197 -8.97 11.74 15.30
N THR A 198 -9.12 12.57 14.26
CA THR A 198 -8.00 12.99 13.43
C THR A 198 -7.06 13.92 14.18
N ILE A 199 -5.78 13.55 14.29
CA ILE A 199 -4.72 14.41 14.84
C ILE A 199 -4.18 15.32 13.72
N TRP A 200 -3.82 14.74 12.59
CA TRP A 200 -3.38 15.48 11.40
C TRP A 200 -3.66 14.70 10.11
N LYS A 201 -3.67 15.43 8.99
CA LYS A 201 -3.73 14.91 7.62
C LYS A 201 -2.50 15.37 6.87
N SER A 202 -1.94 14.49 6.04
CA SER A 202 -0.79 14.76 5.20
C SER A 202 -1.21 14.84 3.73
N GLN A 203 -0.56 15.68 2.97
CA GLN A 203 -0.67 15.68 1.51
C GLN A 203 0.71 15.43 0.90
N VAL A 204 0.79 14.38 0.09
CA VAL A 204 1.97 14.08 -0.71
C VAL A 204 1.59 14.32 -2.17
N PRO A 205 2.08 15.39 -2.81
CA PRO A 205 1.77 15.69 -4.20
C PRO A 205 2.17 14.54 -5.12
N ASP A 206 1.47 14.37 -6.23
CA ASP A 206 1.94 13.48 -7.30
C ASP A 206 3.21 14.07 -7.94
N ARG A 207 3.91 13.31 -8.76
CA ARG A 207 5.07 13.83 -9.47
C ARG A 207 4.64 15.07 -10.26
N SER A 208 5.15 16.23 -9.90
CA SER A 208 5.10 17.39 -10.79
C SER A 208 5.90 17.06 -12.05
N GLY A 209 5.31 17.28 -13.22
CA GLY A 209 5.87 16.91 -14.52
C GLY A 209 7.22 17.58 -14.83
N GLY A 210 8.29 17.00 -14.35
CA GLY A 210 9.66 17.42 -14.54
C GLY A 210 10.60 16.22 -14.49
N GLY A 211 10.72 15.50 -15.59
CA GLY A 211 11.65 14.40 -15.71
C GLY A 211 11.13 13.34 -16.68
N GLN A 212 11.47 13.47 -17.95
CA GLN A 212 11.22 12.43 -18.97
C GLN A 212 11.90 11.13 -18.56
N THR A 213 11.21 10.27 -17.84
CA THR A 213 11.52 8.85 -17.88
C THR A 213 10.62 8.24 -18.95
N GLN A 214 11.25 7.78 -20.02
CA GLN A 214 10.61 7.07 -21.12
C GLN A 214 9.78 5.88 -20.57
N ASN A 215 8.51 6.12 -20.35
CA ASN A 215 7.54 5.06 -20.07
C ASN A 215 7.13 4.43 -21.42
N ARG A 216 7.84 3.40 -21.86
CA ARG A 216 7.37 2.46 -22.88
C ARG A 216 6.38 1.50 -22.24
N GLY A 217 5.12 1.95 -22.09
CA GLY A 217 4.02 1.10 -21.63
C GLY A 217 2.71 1.86 -21.76
N PHE A 218 1.97 1.68 -22.84
CA PHE A 218 0.62 2.21 -23.14
C PHE A 218 0.41 3.72 -22.91
N GLY A 219 1.33 4.54 -23.44
CA GLY A 219 1.20 5.98 -23.46
C GLY A 219 2.39 6.53 -24.26
N GLY A 220 2.32 6.47 -25.58
CA GLY A 220 3.21 7.25 -26.45
C GLY A 220 3.20 8.71 -26.02
N ASN A 221 4.25 9.48 -26.36
CA ASN A 221 4.32 10.94 -26.24
C ASN A 221 2.90 11.52 -26.26
N ARG A 222 2.40 11.99 -25.11
CA ARG A 222 1.10 12.68 -25.13
C ARG A 222 1.29 13.91 -26.00
N PRO A 223 0.61 14.01 -27.14
CA PRO A 223 0.63 15.25 -27.90
C PRO A 223 0.09 16.33 -26.96
N ASN A 224 0.70 17.51 -26.99
CA ASN A 224 0.22 18.69 -26.26
C ASN A 224 -1.23 18.95 -26.70
N ALA A 225 -2.15 19.08 -25.74
CA ALA A 225 -3.55 19.28 -26.04
C ALA A 225 -3.79 20.60 -26.77
N MET A 226 -2.96 21.64 -26.53
CA MET A 226 -3.00 22.90 -27.28
C MET A 226 -2.75 22.69 -28.80
N GLU A 227 -2.01 21.63 -29.19
CA GLU A 227 -1.75 21.33 -30.59
C GLU A 227 -2.76 20.34 -31.21
N THR A 228 -3.40 19.51 -30.38
CA THR A 228 -4.16 18.34 -30.88
C THR A 228 -5.65 18.42 -30.61
N ASP A 229 -6.07 19.24 -29.66
CA ASP A 229 -7.48 19.48 -29.40
C ASP A 229 -8.01 20.61 -30.26
N PRO A 230 -9.14 20.43 -30.98
CA PRO A 230 -9.68 21.47 -31.88
C PRO A 230 -10.01 22.78 -31.19
N VAL A 231 -10.52 22.72 -29.95
CA VAL A 231 -10.90 23.91 -29.20
C VAL A 231 -9.64 24.65 -28.73
N LEU A 232 -8.74 23.95 -28.05
CA LEU A 232 -7.51 24.57 -27.54
C LEU A 232 -6.64 25.12 -28.67
N SER A 233 -6.48 24.37 -29.78
CA SER A 233 -5.72 24.84 -30.94
C SER A 233 -6.38 26.02 -31.68
N THR A 234 -7.69 26.20 -31.54
CA THR A 234 -8.42 27.37 -32.08
C THR A 234 -8.26 28.58 -31.15
N LEU A 235 -8.18 28.35 -29.83
CA LEU A 235 -7.94 29.39 -28.85
C LEU A 235 -6.47 29.86 -28.86
N ASP A 236 -5.51 28.94 -28.98
CA ASP A 236 -4.05 29.23 -29.10
C ASP A 236 -3.72 29.72 -30.51
N LYS A 237 -4.01 30.97 -30.77
CA LYS A 237 -3.92 31.57 -32.12
C LYS A 237 -2.49 31.77 -32.59
N ASP A 238 -1.57 32.10 -31.67
CA ASP A 238 -0.17 32.34 -31.97
C ASP A 238 0.67 31.05 -31.91
N LYS A 239 0.06 29.90 -31.54
CA LYS A 239 0.68 28.57 -31.40
C LYS A 239 1.84 28.55 -30.41
N SER A 240 1.72 29.35 -29.37
CA SER A 240 2.69 29.42 -28.27
C SER A 240 2.65 28.18 -27.37
N LYS A 241 1.57 27.40 -27.44
CA LYS A 241 1.24 26.23 -26.58
C LYS A 241 0.76 26.62 -25.18
N ASP A 242 0.45 27.90 -24.98
CA ASP A 242 -0.20 28.45 -23.81
C ASP A 242 -1.32 29.38 -24.29
N LEU A 243 -2.40 29.57 -23.53
CA LEU A 243 -3.41 30.60 -23.82
C LEU A 243 -3.03 31.88 -23.06
N SER A 244 -2.69 32.92 -23.77
CA SER A 244 -2.47 34.23 -23.22
C SER A 244 -3.77 34.90 -22.72
N GLY A 245 -3.67 35.91 -21.88
CA GLY A 245 -4.82 36.70 -21.43
C GLY A 245 -5.66 37.31 -22.55
N ASP A 246 -5.02 37.67 -23.67
CA ASP A 246 -5.69 38.19 -24.87
C ASP A 246 -6.46 37.09 -25.60
N GLU A 247 -5.91 35.90 -25.71
CA GLU A 247 -6.56 34.71 -26.30
C GLU A 247 -7.72 34.23 -25.46
N ILE A 248 -7.57 34.21 -24.13
CA ILE A 248 -8.66 33.92 -23.20
C ILE A 248 -9.78 34.95 -23.38
N THR A 249 -9.45 36.20 -23.54
CA THR A 249 -10.44 37.29 -23.75
C THR A 249 -11.16 37.14 -25.09
N ALA A 250 -10.46 36.66 -26.13
CA ALA A 250 -11.02 36.44 -27.45
C ALA A 250 -11.79 35.11 -27.58
N ALA A 251 -11.79 34.24 -26.54
CA ALA A 251 -12.36 32.90 -26.57
C ALA A 251 -13.81 32.84 -27.10
N PRO A 252 -14.76 33.70 -26.70
CA PRO A 252 -16.13 33.63 -27.22
C PRO A 252 -16.19 33.72 -28.74
N THR A 253 -15.41 34.62 -29.34
CA THR A 253 -15.37 34.78 -30.80
C THR A 253 -14.66 33.62 -31.50
N ALA A 254 -13.58 33.12 -30.89
CA ALA A 254 -12.84 32.00 -31.43
C ALA A 254 -13.67 30.70 -31.42
N LEU A 255 -14.38 30.43 -30.34
CA LEU A 255 -15.26 29.26 -30.20
C LEU A 255 -16.35 29.21 -31.28
N LEU A 256 -16.98 30.33 -31.62
CA LEU A 256 -17.98 30.38 -32.68
C LEU A 256 -17.45 29.96 -34.07
N THR A 257 -16.13 29.98 -34.28
CA THR A 257 -15.55 29.48 -35.54
C THR A 257 -15.62 27.95 -35.67
N LEU A 258 -15.88 27.25 -34.59
CA LEU A 258 -16.03 25.78 -34.56
C LEU A 258 -17.49 25.34 -34.81
N ASP A 259 -18.44 26.24 -34.69
CA ASP A 259 -19.86 26.02 -34.97
C ASP A 259 -20.06 25.87 -36.49
N LYS A 260 -20.02 24.63 -36.97
CA LYS A 260 -20.08 24.30 -38.40
C LYS A 260 -21.52 24.32 -38.94
N ASN A 261 -22.47 24.02 -38.09
CA ASN A 261 -23.89 23.96 -38.47
C ASN A 261 -24.61 25.27 -38.25
N GLN A 262 -23.93 26.27 -37.62
CA GLN A 262 -24.43 27.61 -37.33
C GLN A 262 -25.70 27.63 -36.45
N ASP A 263 -25.78 26.68 -35.50
CA ASP A 263 -26.93 26.61 -34.57
C ASP A 263 -26.67 27.39 -33.25
N GLY A 264 -25.48 28.04 -33.13
CA GLY A 264 -25.09 28.84 -31.97
C GLY A 264 -24.58 28.00 -30.78
N LYS A 265 -24.29 26.72 -30.97
CA LYS A 265 -23.83 25.80 -29.97
C LYS A 265 -22.61 25.03 -30.49
N LEU A 266 -21.86 24.39 -29.58
CA LEU A 266 -20.80 23.46 -29.92
C LEU A 266 -21.15 22.08 -29.39
N SER A 267 -21.47 21.17 -30.29
CA SER A 267 -21.70 19.77 -29.99
C SER A 267 -20.38 18.99 -29.84
N GLU A 268 -20.44 17.79 -29.27
CA GLU A 268 -19.24 16.90 -29.13
C GLU A 268 -18.60 16.61 -30.50
N ASP A 269 -19.37 16.54 -31.57
CA ASP A 269 -18.83 16.28 -32.91
C ASP A 269 -18.05 17.47 -33.49
N GLU A 270 -18.35 18.70 -33.07
CA GLU A 270 -17.68 19.94 -33.51
C GLU A 270 -16.40 20.22 -32.76
N VAL A 271 -16.30 19.75 -31.53
CA VAL A 271 -15.11 19.89 -30.66
C VAL A 271 -14.22 18.66 -30.61
N SER A 272 -14.59 17.58 -31.31
CA SER A 272 -13.78 16.36 -31.34
C SER A 272 -12.71 16.38 -32.44
N PRO A 273 -11.51 15.81 -32.20
CA PRO A 273 -10.47 15.67 -33.23
C PRO A 273 -10.97 14.84 -34.42
N ALA A 274 -10.67 15.30 -35.64
CA ALA A 274 -11.00 14.60 -36.86
C ALA A 274 -10.42 13.16 -36.86
N GLY A 275 -11.31 12.16 -37.01
CA GLY A 275 -10.92 10.73 -37.05
C GLY A 275 -11.38 9.87 -35.89
N ARG A 276 -12.01 10.42 -34.85
CA ARG A 276 -12.63 9.63 -33.78
C ARG A 276 -14.14 9.41 -33.92
N GLY A 277 -14.77 9.99 -34.91
CA GLY A 277 -16.18 9.76 -35.30
C GLY A 277 -16.31 8.55 -36.22
N GLY A 278 -16.18 7.34 -35.70
CA GLY A 278 -16.33 6.10 -36.46
C GLY A 278 -17.51 5.29 -35.91
N GLY A 279 -18.67 5.34 -36.61
CA GLY A 279 -19.75 4.41 -36.39
C GLY A 279 -19.33 2.97 -36.57
N GLY A 280 -19.30 2.20 -35.48
CA GLY A 280 -19.16 0.76 -35.45
C GLY A 280 -20.25 0.19 -34.55
N GLN A 281 -21.22 -0.50 -35.16
CA GLN A 281 -22.18 -1.34 -34.45
C GLN A 281 -21.45 -2.41 -33.66
N GLY A 282 -21.47 -2.32 -32.33
CA GLY A 282 -20.94 -3.34 -31.44
C GLY A 282 -20.79 -2.76 -30.03
N GLY A 283 -21.73 -3.07 -29.14
CA GLY A 283 -21.86 -2.53 -27.79
C GLY A 283 -20.61 -2.67 -26.90
N ARG A 284 -19.71 -1.72 -27.03
CA ARG A 284 -18.68 -1.43 -26.01
C ARG A 284 -19.11 -0.15 -25.29
N ARG A 285 -19.16 -0.19 -23.96
CA ARG A 285 -19.42 0.96 -23.10
C ARG A 285 -18.53 2.11 -23.56
N ARG A 286 -19.12 3.21 -24.04
CA ARG A 286 -18.43 4.47 -24.33
C ARG A 286 -17.74 4.93 -23.05
N GLY A 287 -16.44 5.21 -23.10
CA GLY A 287 -15.74 5.99 -22.08
C GLY A 287 -16.33 7.41 -21.98
N PRO A 288 -15.95 8.20 -20.99
CA PRO A 288 -16.39 9.59 -20.88
C PRO A 288 -16.06 10.34 -22.18
N GLY A 289 -17.00 11.16 -22.69
CA GLY A 289 -16.82 11.97 -23.90
C GLY A 289 -15.67 12.96 -23.77
N ILE A 290 -15.18 13.49 -24.91
CA ILE A 290 -14.03 14.43 -24.97
C ILE A 290 -14.26 15.66 -24.09
N MET A 291 -15.51 16.15 -23.98
CA MET A 291 -15.92 17.26 -23.13
C MET A 291 -15.49 17.09 -21.68
N ARG A 292 -15.51 15.87 -21.16
CA ARG A 292 -15.13 15.58 -19.77
C ARG A 292 -13.65 15.28 -19.58
N MET A 293 -12.91 15.05 -20.66
CA MET A 293 -11.50 14.67 -20.61
C MET A 293 -10.54 15.87 -20.66
N ILE A 294 -10.97 17.00 -21.19
CA ILE A 294 -10.18 18.23 -21.31
C ILE A 294 -10.69 19.25 -20.30
N LYS A 295 -9.78 19.85 -19.53
CA LYS A 295 -10.14 20.80 -18.46
C LYS A 295 -10.85 22.03 -18.99
N ALA A 296 -10.35 22.60 -20.09
CA ALA A 296 -10.98 23.74 -20.73
C ALA A 296 -12.41 23.42 -21.20
N LEU A 297 -12.61 22.31 -21.91
CA LEU A 297 -13.94 21.89 -22.37
C LEU A 297 -14.90 21.64 -21.20
N SER A 298 -14.43 20.97 -20.15
CA SER A 298 -15.24 20.74 -18.95
C SER A 298 -15.53 22.01 -18.15
N ALA A 299 -14.72 23.06 -18.28
CA ALA A 299 -15.01 24.36 -17.67
C ALA A 299 -16.00 25.17 -18.51
N LEU A 300 -15.98 24.98 -19.82
CA LEU A 300 -16.90 25.61 -20.76
C LEU A 300 -18.30 25.00 -20.69
N ASP A 301 -18.41 23.67 -20.65
CA ASP A 301 -19.66 22.89 -20.45
C ASP A 301 -20.01 22.88 -18.94
N ALA A 302 -20.55 23.99 -18.46
CA ALA A 302 -20.76 24.23 -17.02
C ALA A 302 -21.92 23.44 -16.42
N ASP A 303 -22.93 23.07 -17.22
CA ASP A 303 -24.09 22.26 -16.83
C ASP A 303 -23.89 20.76 -17.10
N GLU A 304 -22.73 20.38 -17.65
CA GLU A 304 -22.32 19.00 -17.94
C GLU A 304 -23.24 18.24 -18.90
N ASN A 305 -23.94 18.97 -19.80
CA ASN A 305 -24.85 18.37 -20.77
C ASN A 305 -24.15 17.86 -22.05
N ASN A 306 -22.84 18.02 -22.19
CA ASN A 306 -21.97 17.73 -23.33
C ASN A 306 -22.27 18.58 -24.59
N VAL A 307 -22.75 19.79 -24.39
CA VAL A 307 -22.94 20.82 -25.40
C VAL A 307 -22.47 22.14 -24.79
N ILE A 308 -21.64 22.90 -25.47
CA ILE A 308 -21.32 24.27 -25.05
C ILE A 308 -22.29 25.21 -25.73
N ASP A 309 -23.29 25.68 -24.99
CA ASP A 309 -24.36 26.53 -25.54
C ASP A 309 -23.98 28.01 -25.65
N GLU A 310 -24.87 28.82 -26.19
CA GLU A 310 -24.64 30.26 -26.41
C GLU A 310 -24.32 31.02 -25.10
N ALA A 311 -24.96 30.64 -23.98
CA ALA A 311 -24.69 31.27 -22.67
C ALA A 311 -23.31 30.89 -22.13
N GLU A 312 -22.90 29.66 -22.33
CA GLU A 312 -21.59 29.14 -21.95
C GLU A 312 -20.48 29.73 -22.82
N ILE A 313 -20.70 29.85 -24.13
CA ILE A 313 -19.78 30.57 -25.05
C ILE A 313 -19.60 32.01 -24.59
N LYS A 314 -20.68 32.72 -24.27
CA LYS A 314 -20.60 34.11 -23.73
C LYS A 314 -19.82 34.18 -22.41
N ASN A 315 -19.90 33.15 -21.58
CA ASN A 315 -19.22 33.09 -20.29
C ASN A 315 -17.82 32.47 -20.36
N ALA A 316 -17.34 32.13 -21.54
CA ALA A 316 -16.08 31.37 -21.74
C ALA A 316 -14.86 32.02 -21.07
N VAL A 317 -14.76 33.38 -21.11
CA VAL A 317 -13.67 34.11 -20.47
C VAL A 317 -13.63 33.85 -18.96
N ALA A 318 -14.76 33.91 -18.30
CA ALA A 318 -14.85 33.68 -16.86
C ALA A 318 -14.61 32.19 -16.50
N ALA A 319 -15.06 31.28 -17.35
CA ALA A 319 -14.85 29.85 -17.19
C ALA A 319 -13.35 29.47 -17.32
N LEU A 320 -12.69 29.98 -18.35
CA LEU A 320 -11.27 29.72 -18.60
C LEU A 320 -10.37 30.36 -17.51
N LYS A 321 -10.63 31.60 -17.11
CA LYS A 321 -9.86 32.25 -16.03
C LYS A 321 -9.88 31.51 -14.70
N LYS A 322 -10.88 30.69 -14.42
CA LYS A 322 -10.93 29.84 -13.21
C LYS A 322 -9.89 28.72 -13.24
N LEU A 323 -9.35 28.39 -14.40
CA LEU A 323 -8.33 27.35 -14.56
C LEU A 323 -6.90 27.86 -14.30
N ASP A 324 -6.69 29.18 -14.31
CA ASP A 324 -5.42 29.83 -13.97
C ASP A 324 -5.16 29.69 -12.46
N GLY A 325 -4.53 28.56 -12.11
CA GLY A 325 -4.28 28.19 -10.71
C GLY A 325 -3.11 28.94 -10.05
N ASN A 326 -2.18 29.48 -10.86
CA ASN A 326 -1.00 30.20 -10.39
C ASN A 326 -1.18 31.73 -10.49
N ASN A 327 -2.29 32.21 -11.08
CA ASN A 327 -2.65 33.61 -11.30
C ASN A 327 -1.60 34.39 -12.13
N ASP A 328 -0.96 33.75 -13.11
CA ASP A 328 0.01 34.41 -13.99
C ASP A 328 -0.62 35.05 -15.24
N GLY A 329 -1.94 34.89 -15.39
CA GLY A 329 -2.73 35.45 -16.49
C GLY A 329 -2.68 34.63 -17.78
N LYS A 330 -2.13 33.43 -17.75
CA LYS A 330 -2.04 32.48 -18.86
C LYS A 330 -2.67 31.14 -18.50
N LEU A 331 -2.92 30.29 -19.49
CA LEU A 331 -3.29 28.88 -19.26
C LEU A 331 -2.33 27.99 -20.02
N THR A 332 -1.58 27.21 -19.29
CA THR A 332 -0.67 26.19 -19.81
C THR A 332 -1.45 24.93 -20.21
N ASP A 333 -0.80 23.98 -20.93
CA ASP A 333 -1.37 22.64 -21.20
C ASP A 333 -1.73 21.90 -19.90
N ASP A 334 -0.98 22.13 -18.83
CA ASP A 334 -1.29 21.56 -17.52
C ASP A 334 -2.58 22.12 -16.90
N GLU A 335 -2.94 23.37 -17.19
CA GLU A 335 -4.13 24.04 -16.64
C GLU A 335 -5.36 23.86 -17.51
N ALA A 336 -5.24 23.92 -18.84
CA ALA A 336 -6.36 23.86 -19.79
C ALA A 336 -6.50 22.53 -20.50
N GLY A 337 -5.43 21.74 -20.61
CA GLY A 337 -5.36 20.52 -21.39
C GLY A 337 -6.06 19.32 -20.78
N MET A 338 -5.65 18.12 -21.17
CA MET A 338 -6.30 16.89 -20.71
C MET A 338 -6.30 16.78 -19.19
N LYS A 339 -7.48 16.50 -18.62
CA LYS A 339 -7.56 16.14 -17.19
C LYS A 339 -6.59 15.00 -16.92
N SER A 340 -5.71 15.22 -15.97
CA SER A 340 -4.85 14.14 -15.51
C SER A 340 -5.76 13.04 -14.98
N MET A 341 -5.69 11.85 -15.58
CA MET A 341 -6.32 10.66 -14.99
C MET A 341 -5.59 10.23 -13.71
N SER A 342 -4.45 10.86 -13.44
CA SER A 342 -3.73 10.70 -12.18
C SER A 342 -4.32 11.64 -11.13
N PRO A 343 -4.58 11.17 -9.93
CA PRO A 343 -5.04 12.02 -8.83
C PRO A 343 -4.00 13.11 -8.54
N PRO A 344 -4.42 14.31 -8.05
CA PRO A 344 -3.54 15.46 -7.78
C PRO A 344 -2.51 15.18 -6.68
N ASN A 345 -2.65 14.11 -5.95
CA ASN A 345 -1.72 13.61 -4.95
C ASN A 345 -1.42 12.13 -5.17
N THR A 346 -0.28 11.70 -4.68
CA THR A 346 0.06 10.28 -4.69
C THR A 346 -0.96 9.53 -3.83
N GLY A 347 -1.55 8.48 -4.37
CA GLY A 347 -2.56 7.67 -3.69
C GLY A 347 -1.95 6.67 -2.71
N ALA A 348 -2.81 5.90 -2.06
CA ALA A 348 -2.40 4.73 -1.30
C ALA A 348 -1.70 3.71 -2.21
N GLY A 349 -0.61 3.13 -1.70
CA GLY A 349 -0.06 1.88 -2.19
C GLY A 349 -0.69 0.71 -1.41
N TYR A 350 0.05 -0.37 -1.30
CA TYR A 350 -0.34 -1.55 -0.50
C TYR A 350 0.65 -1.79 0.65
N SER A 351 1.73 -1.03 0.65
CA SER A 351 2.78 -1.07 1.66
C SER A 351 2.27 -0.51 2.99
N SER A 352 2.76 -1.09 4.07
CA SER A 352 2.52 -0.56 5.43
C SER A 352 3.61 0.43 5.81
N ALA A 353 3.24 1.47 6.58
CA ALA A 353 4.19 2.45 7.08
C ALA A 353 5.15 1.86 8.12
N THR A 354 6.34 2.42 8.21
CA THR A 354 7.28 2.20 9.31
C THR A 354 7.66 3.52 9.96
N ALA A 355 7.99 3.49 11.24
CA ALA A 355 8.38 4.68 11.98
C ALA A 355 9.89 4.70 12.19
N ILE A 356 10.52 5.84 11.91
CA ILE A 356 11.97 6.03 12.04
C ILE A 356 12.29 7.30 12.82
N ASP A 357 13.49 7.37 13.38
CA ASP A 357 14.07 8.60 13.93
C ASP A 357 15.26 9.02 13.05
N PHE A 358 15.16 10.19 12.43
CA PHE A 358 16.23 10.76 11.64
C PHE A 358 16.26 12.29 11.74
N GLY A 359 17.47 12.86 11.82
CA GLY A 359 17.66 14.31 11.87
C GLY A 359 17.08 14.98 13.11
N GLY A 360 16.84 14.24 14.19
CA GLY A 360 16.27 14.71 15.44
C GLY A 360 14.74 14.78 15.43
N GLN A 361 14.07 14.12 14.47
CA GLN A 361 12.61 14.06 14.42
C GLN A 361 12.11 12.67 14.05
N ARG A 362 10.96 12.30 14.63
CA ARG A 362 10.20 11.09 14.31
C ARG A 362 9.49 11.25 12.97
N GLN A 363 9.57 10.23 12.11
CA GLN A 363 9.01 10.24 10.76
C GLN A 363 8.32 8.91 10.47
N TYR A 364 7.30 8.96 9.62
CA TYR A 364 6.68 7.77 9.04
C TYR A 364 7.15 7.62 7.60
N VAL A 365 7.71 6.47 7.28
CA VAL A 365 8.20 6.15 5.95
C VAL A 365 7.29 5.12 5.32
N GLN A 366 6.81 5.40 4.11
CA GLN A 366 5.93 4.49 3.37
C GLN A 366 6.18 4.54 1.87
N LEU A 367 6.08 3.40 1.22
CA LEU A 367 6.05 3.28 -0.23
C LEU A 367 4.60 3.45 -0.70
N LEU A 368 4.28 4.67 -1.08
CA LEU A 368 2.98 5.10 -1.60
C LEU A 368 2.79 4.70 -3.07
N ALA A 369 1.68 5.09 -3.69
CA ALA A 369 1.39 4.75 -5.08
C ALA A 369 2.47 5.20 -6.07
N MET A 370 3.14 6.35 -5.85
CA MET A 370 4.10 6.92 -6.81
C MET A 370 5.44 7.33 -6.19
N THR A 371 5.65 7.09 -4.90
CA THR A 371 6.87 7.52 -4.21
C THR A 371 7.09 6.78 -2.91
N VAL A 372 8.33 6.68 -2.47
CA VAL A 372 8.66 6.50 -1.05
C VAL A 372 8.65 7.88 -0.42
N ALA A 373 7.92 8.07 0.66
CA ALA A 373 7.80 9.35 1.34
C ALA A 373 8.16 9.23 2.82
N GLY A 374 8.88 10.25 3.33
CA GLY A 374 9.05 10.48 4.76
C GLY A 374 8.15 11.61 5.22
N ILE A 375 7.32 11.34 6.22
CA ILE A 375 6.30 12.26 6.72
C ILE A 375 6.54 12.51 8.19
N SER A 376 6.51 13.79 8.60
CA SER A 376 6.69 14.21 10.00
C SER A 376 5.62 13.58 10.89
N ALA A 377 6.03 12.89 11.93
CA ALA A 377 5.10 12.32 12.91
C ALA A 377 4.39 13.39 13.76
N ALA A 378 4.96 14.59 13.84
CA ALA A 378 4.41 15.67 14.65
C ALA A 378 3.19 16.33 13.99
N ASP A 379 3.27 16.61 12.68
CA ASP A 379 2.30 17.46 12.00
C ASP A 379 1.87 16.97 10.60
N GLY A 380 2.36 15.81 10.16
CA GLY A 380 1.99 15.22 8.87
C GLY A 380 2.65 15.88 7.65
N LYS A 381 3.61 16.80 7.82
CA LYS A 381 4.30 17.42 6.69
C LYS A 381 5.15 16.42 5.92
N LEU A 382 5.13 16.52 4.59
CA LEU A 382 6.09 15.83 3.74
C LEU A 382 7.50 16.38 4.00
N LEU A 383 8.43 15.51 4.39
CA LEU A 383 9.82 15.89 4.68
C LEU A 383 10.74 15.63 3.50
N TRP A 384 10.54 14.49 2.83
CA TRP A 384 11.33 14.06 1.67
C TRP A 384 10.58 13.02 0.87
N ARG A 385 11.04 12.80 -0.36
CA ARG A 385 10.51 11.75 -1.25
C ARG A 385 11.61 11.10 -2.09
N TYR A 386 11.39 9.84 -2.48
CA TYR A 386 12.24 9.08 -3.38
C TYR A 386 11.36 8.26 -4.34
N ASP A 387 11.25 8.69 -5.59
CA ASP A 387 10.22 8.22 -6.52
C ASP A 387 10.56 6.93 -7.28
N LYS A 388 11.84 6.67 -7.48
CA LYS A 388 12.30 5.67 -8.46
C LYS A 388 11.86 4.23 -8.17
N PRO A 389 11.79 3.76 -6.90
CA PRO A 389 11.31 2.41 -6.61
C PRO A 389 9.81 2.21 -6.88
N ALA A 390 9.00 3.27 -6.89
CA ALA A 390 7.57 3.15 -7.11
C ALA A 390 7.27 2.81 -8.58
N ASN A 391 6.49 1.76 -8.82
CA ASN A 391 6.12 1.37 -10.17
C ASN A 391 4.96 2.19 -10.74
N SER A 392 4.90 2.30 -12.07
CA SER A 392 3.90 3.08 -12.79
C SER A 392 2.47 2.53 -12.68
N MET A 393 2.32 1.25 -12.30
CA MET A 393 1.02 0.62 -12.09
C MET A 393 0.42 0.96 -10.71
N ARG A 394 1.17 1.68 -9.85
CA ARG A 394 0.78 2.01 -8.47
C ARG A 394 0.58 0.80 -7.56
N ILE A 395 1.18 -0.34 -7.92
CA ILE A 395 1.11 -1.59 -7.16
C ILE A 395 2.41 -1.77 -6.38
N ASN A 396 2.51 -1.10 -5.25
CA ASN A 396 3.68 -1.02 -4.41
C ASN A 396 3.39 -1.66 -3.05
N ILE A 397 4.00 -2.81 -2.75
CA ILE A 397 3.54 -3.68 -1.67
C ILE A 397 4.57 -3.76 -0.54
N SER A 398 5.87 -3.84 -0.87
CA SER A 398 6.92 -4.08 0.12
C SER A 398 7.09 -2.91 1.08
N THR A 399 7.21 -3.22 2.37
CA THR A 399 7.50 -2.23 3.41
C THR A 399 8.94 -1.71 3.24
N PRO A 400 9.18 -0.39 3.26
CA PRO A 400 10.53 0.18 3.22
C PRO A 400 11.37 -0.25 4.42
N ILE A 401 12.67 -0.42 4.20
CA ILE A 401 13.66 -0.72 5.24
C ILE A 401 14.47 0.53 5.52
N TYR A 402 14.55 0.92 6.80
CA TYR A 402 15.44 1.98 7.25
C TYR A 402 16.61 1.39 8.03
N HIS A 403 17.82 1.83 7.71
CA HIS A 403 19.02 1.45 8.44
C HIS A 403 20.11 2.51 8.28
N ASP A 404 20.63 3.02 9.40
CA ASP A 404 21.77 3.95 9.45
C ASP A 404 21.67 5.12 8.45
N GLY A 405 20.55 5.86 8.53
CA GLY A 405 20.30 7.03 7.67
C GLY A 405 19.99 6.69 6.22
N HIS A 406 19.75 5.44 5.89
CA HIS A 406 19.41 5.01 4.53
C HIS A 406 18.03 4.36 4.50
N VAL A 407 17.31 4.58 3.41
CA VAL A 407 16.01 3.97 3.14
C VAL A 407 16.10 3.13 1.88
N PHE A 408 15.82 1.85 2.01
CA PHE A 408 15.65 0.93 0.88
C PHE A 408 14.17 0.67 0.62
N ALA A 409 13.77 0.67 -0.64
CA ALA A 409 12.45 0.23 -1.06
C ALA A 409 12.54 -0.53 -2.38
N ALA A 410 11.65 -1.50 -2.58
CA ALA A 410 11.61 -2.32 -3.78
C ALA A 410 10.17 -2.61 -4.18
N THR A 411 9.94 -2.77 -5.48
CA THR A 411 8.65 -3.18 -6.02
C THR A 411 8.83 -3.95 -7.32
N ALA A 412 7.85 -4.77 -7.63
CA ALA A 412 7.81 -5.55 -8.86
C ALA A 412 7.33 -4.73 -10.09
N TYR A 413 6.83 -5.42 -11.10
CA TYR A 413 6.29 -4.85 -12.35
C TYR A 413 7.31 -4.05 -13.16
N GLY A 414 8.57 -4.53 -13.18
CA GLY A 414 9.65 -3.94 -13.98
C GLY A 414 10.31 -2.71 -13.34
N ALA A 415 9.95 -2.35 -12.11
CA ALA A 415 10.59 -1.24 -11.42
C ALA A 415 11.94 -1.66 -10.81
N GLY A 416 11.97 -2.40 -9.72
CA GLY A 416 13.20 -2.79 -9.03
C GLY A 416 13.29 -2.26 -7.62
N GLY A 417 14.50 -2.29 -7.04
CA GLY A 417 14.79 -1.78 -5.71
C GLY A 417 15.90 -0.75 -5.70
N GLY A 418 15.81 0.22 -4.79
CA GLY A 418 16.78 1.28 -4.66
C GLY A 418 17.01 1.72 -3.23
N LEU A 419 18.23 2.19 -2.97
CA LEU A 419 18.67 2.76 -1.71
C LEU A 419 18.83 4.27 -1.85
N ALA A 420 18.23 5.02 -0.96
CA ALA A 420 18.44 6.44 -0.81
C ALA A 420 19.07 6.75 0.56
N LYS A 421 20.04 7.67 0.58
CA LYS A 421 20.62 8.25 1.79
C LYS A 421 19.82 9.46 2.19
N LEU A 422 19.42 9.54 3.45
CA LEU A 422 18.82 10.74 4.02
C LEU A 422 19.93 11.69 4.50
N THR A 423 19.81 12.96 4.13
CA THR A 423 20.72 14.03 4.55
C THR A 423 19.92 15.20 5.09
N LYS A 424 20.32 15.71 6.26
CA LYS A 424 19.74 16.95 6.81
C LYS A 424 20.60 18.12 6.38
N LYS A 425 20.01 19.05 5.64
CA LYS A 425 20.66 20.29 5.18
C LYS A 425 20.79 21.31 6.32
N GLU A 426 21.62 22.31 6.14
CA GLU A 426 21.82 23.40 7.11
C GLU A 426 20.52 24.17 7.43
N ASN A 427 19.63 24.32 6.44
CA ASN A 427 18.30 24.94 6.63
C ASN A 427 17.28 24.06 7.34
N GLY A 428 17.67 22.83 7.74
CA GLY A 428 16.83 21.87 8.44
C GLY A 428 16.01 20.96 7.52
N GLU A 429 15.99 21.19 6.21
CA GLU A 429 15.35 20.30 5.24
C GLU A 429 16.03 18.93 5.20
N ILE A 430 15.24 17.87 4.96
CA ILE A 430 15.75 16.53 4.74
C ILE A 430 15.65 16.20 3.25
N ALA A 431 16.75 15.75 2.66
CA ALA A 431 16.80 15.25 1.30
C ALA A 431 16.99 13.74 1.31
N ALA A 432 16.42 13.05 0.31
CA ALA A 432 16.69 11.65 0.02
C ALA A 432 17.46 11.58 -1.31
N GLU A 433 18.71 11.14 -1.25
CA GLU A 433 19.60 11.08 -2.41
C GLU A 433 19.84 9.62 -2.78
N GLU A 434 19.59 9.26 -4.06
CA GLU A 434 19.81 7.89 -4.53
C GLU A 434 21.29 7.51 -4.39
N VAL A 435 21.55 6.39 -3.70
CA VAL A 435 22.87 5.76 -3.60
C VAL A 435 23.05 4.76 -4.74
N TRP A 436 22.06 3.88 -4.93
CA TRP A 436 22.03 2.92 -6.01
C TRP A 436 20.60 2.50 -6.34
N PHE A 437 20.42 1.94 -7.52
CA PHE A 437 19.17 1.34 -7.99
C PHE A 437 19.46 0.09 -8.82
N SER A 438 18.73 -1.00 -8.57
CA SER A 438 18.91 -2.27 -9.27
C SER A 438 17.58 -2.91 -9.63
N LYS A 439 17.53 -3.55 -10.80
CA LYS A 439 16.40 -4.41 -11.20
C LYS A 439 16.51 -5.83 -10.65
N SER A 440 17.57 -6.14 -9.95
CA SER A 440 17.80 -7.46 -9.34
C SER A 440 17.05 -7.67 -8.02
N MET A 441 16.22 -6.70 -7.60
CA MET A 441 15.33 -6.82 -6.47
C MET A 441 13.93 -6.26 -6.83
N GLU A 442 13.24 -6.92 -7.75
CA GLU A 442 11.83 -6.67 -8.03
C GLU A 442 10.97 -7.42 -7.00
N ASN A 443 10.80 -6.84 -5.80
CA ASN A 443 10.05 -7.52 -4.75
C ASN A 443 8.54 -7.32 -4.90
N HIS A 444 7.77 -8.42 -4.96
CA HIS A 444 6.33 -8.40 -5.14
C HIS A 444 5.59 -8.41 -3.79
N HIS A 445 5.29 -9.59 -3.23
CA HIS A 445 4.54 -9.71 -1.98
C HIS A 445 5.40 -10.10 -0.78
N GLY A 446 6.61 -10.62 -1.01
CA GLY A 446 7.34 -11.37 0.00
C GLY A 446 8.08 -10.54 1.05
N GLY A 447 8.24 -9.23 0.82
CA GLY A 447 9.10 -8.40 1.66
C GLY A 447 10.59 -8.69 1.47
N VAL A 448 11.41 -7.90 2.14
CA VAL A 448 12.87 -8.01 2.15
C VAL A 448 13.34 -7.85 3.59
N ILE A 449 14.36 -8.60 4.00
CA ILE A 449 15.02 -8.41 5.29
C ILE A 449 16.45 -7.92 5.08
N LEU A 450 16.91 -7.10 5.99
CA LEU A 450 18.31 -6.67 6.09
C LEU A 450 18.98 -7.43 7.24
N HIS A 451 20.00 -8.20 6.93
CA HIS A 451 20.80 -8.91 7.92
C HIS A 451 22.27 -8.89 7.53
N ASP A 452 23.16 -8.58 8.48
CA ASP A 452 24.61 -8.51 8.29
C ASP A 452 25.05 -7.74 7.03
N GLY A 453 24.44 -6.55 6.82
CA GLY A 453 24.72 -5.68 5.66
C GLY A 453 24.31 -6.26 4.31
N ALA A 454 23.44 -7.27 4.27
CA ALA A 454 22.89 -7.84 3.04
C ALA A 454 21.36 -7.84 3.07
N LEU A 455 20.77 -7.62 1.90
CA LEU A 455 19.32 -7.68 1.65
C LEU A 455 18.98 -9.08 1.14
N PHE A 456 18.05 -9.75 1.80
CA PHE A 456 17.51 -11.04 1.38
C PHE A 456 16.03 -10.89 1.02
N GLY A 457 15.67 -11.20 -0.20
CA GLY A 457 14.29 -11.08 -0.66
C GLY A 457 14.05 -11.76 -1.99
N ALA A 458 12.78 -11.97 -2.33
CA ALA A 458 12.42 -12.51 -3.61
C ALA A 458 12.53 -11.45 -4.71
N ASN A 459 13.12 -11.82 -5.84
CA ASN A 459 13.11 -11.06 -7.08
C ASN A 459 12.12 -11.69 -8.05
N GLY A 460 11.15 -10.94 -8.56
CA GLY A 460 10.18 -11.36 -9.56
C GLY A 460 8.77 -10.85 -9.30
N GLY A 461 7.99 -10.76 -10.36
CA GLY A 461 6.59 -10.33 -10.39
C GLY A 461 5.61 -11.49 -10.62
N ASN A 462 4.55 -11.25 -11.41
CA ASN A 462 3.52 -12.25 -11.72
C ASN A 462 4.04 -13.47 -12.47
N GLY A 463 5.14 -13.36 -13.20
CA GLY A 463 5.74 -14.44 -14.00
C GLY A 463 6.65 -15.41 -13.21
N GLY A 464 6.58 -15.43 -11.88
CA GLY A 464 7.47 -16.22 -11.05
C GLY A 464 8.62 -15.40 -10.47
N GLY A 465 9.66 -16.06 -9.99
CA GLY A 465 10.80 -15.38 -9.39
C GLY A 465 11.72 -16.33 -8.63
N TYR A 466 12.67 -15.79 -7.92
CA TYR A 466 13.71 -16.51 -7.18
C TYR A 466 14.17 -15.70 -5.96
N LEU A 467 14.82 -16.36 -5.01
CA LEU A 467 15.46 -15.69 -3.87
C LEU A 467 16.79 -15.05 -4.31
N ALA A 468 17.04 -13.83 -3.86
CA ALA A 468 18.27 -13.09 -4.12
C ALA A 468 18.85 -12.49 -2.84
N CYS A 469 20.18 -12.34 -2.83
CA CYS A 469 20.92 -11.63 -1.82
C CYS A 469 21.74 -10.51 -2.46
N LEU A 470 21.53 -9.27 -1.99
CA LEU A 470 22.24 -8.08 -2.47
C LEU A 470 23.02 -7.44 -1.32
N ASP A 471 24.16 -6.85 -1.63
CA ASP A 471 24.85 -5.97 -0.69
C ASP A 471 24.02 -4.71 -0.44
N PHE A 472 23.80 -4.37 0.84
CA PHE A 472 22.97 -3.22 1.21
C PHE A 472 23.55 -1.88 0.76
N LYS A 473 24.86 -1.71 0.85
CA LYS A 473 25.51 -0.43 0.55
C LYS A 473 25.71 -0.18 -0.93
N THR A 474 25.94 -1.24 -1.71
CA THR A 474 26.32 -1.11 -3.13
C THR A 474 25.21 -1.54 -4.10
N GLY A 475 24.25 -2.36 -3.65
CA GLY A 475 23.23 -2.97 -4.51
C GLY A 475 23.77 -4.10 -5.39
N GLU A 476 25.03 -4.51 -5.19
CA GLU A 476 25.63 -5.64 -5.91
C GLU A 476 24.91 -6.94 -5.56
N VAL A 477 24.62 -7.75 -6.58
CA VAL A 477 24.07 -9.10 -6.39
C VAL A 477 25.18 -9.99 -5.88
N LEU A 478 25.10 -10.40 -4.62
CA LEU A 478 26.06 -11.31 -3.99
C LEU A 478 25.83 -12.73 -4.48
N TRP A 479 24.56 -13.16 -4.54
CA TRP A 479 24.13 -14.40 -5.15
C TRP A 479 22.60 -14.36 -5.45
N ASN A 480 22.15 -15.25 -6.32
CA ASN A 480 20.73 -15.43 -6.61
C ASN A 480 20.46 -16.89 -7.03
N GLU A 481 19.22 -17.34 -6.85
CA GLU A 481 18.78 -18.68 -7.19
C GLU A 481 18.29 -18.83 -8.65
N ARG A 482 18.42 -17.77 -9.47
CA ARG A 482 18.08 -17.82 -10.89
C ARG A 482 19.07 -18.68 -11.70
N ASP A 483 20.35 -18.48 -11.38
CA ASP A 483 21.47 -18.99 -12.18
C ASP A 483 21.95 -20.36 -11.68
N SER A 484 21.30 -20.91 -10.62
CA SER A 484 21.58 -22.27 -10.19
C SER A 484 20.90 -23.27 -11.17
N ASP A 485 21.64 -24.27 -11.61
CA ASP A 485 21.15 -25.37 -12.47
C ASP A 485 19.93 -26.11 -11.88
N LYS A 486 19.62 -25.83 -10.63
CA LYS A 486 18.49 -26.36 -9.88
C LYS A 486 17.83 -25.21 -9.14
N ARG A 487 16.85 -24.52 -9.72
CA ARG A 487 16.03 -23.57 -8.96
C ARG A 487 15.56 -24.19 -7.66
N ARG A 488 16.29 -23.92 -6.57
CA ARG A 488 16.04 -24.54 -5.28
C ARG A 488 14.85 -23.88 -4.58
N VAL A 489 14.67 -22.58 -4.81
CA VAL A 489 13.56 -21.81 -4.25
C VAL A 489 13.01 -20.81 -5.24
N THR A 490 11.68 -20.75 -5.34
CA THR A 490 10.93 -19.76 -6.10
C THR A 490 10.70 -18.51 -5.26
N LYS A 491 10.01 -17.49 -5.80
CA LYS A 491 9.67 -16.31 -5.00
C LYS A 491 8.80 -16.68 -3.80
N GLY A 492 8.90 -15.90 -2.73
CA GLY A 492 8.19 -16.18 -1.48
C GLY A 492 8.33 -15.03 -0.49
N SER A 493 7.81 -15.23 0.71
CA SER A 493 7.84 -14.30 1.82
C SER A 493 8.85 -14.69 2.90
N VAL A 494 9.36 -13.68 3.60
CA VAL A 494 10.47 -13.82 4.55
C VAL A 494 10.08 -13.45 5.98
N ALA A 495 10.63 -14.18 6.96
CA ALA A 495 10.81 -13.75 8.34
C ALA A 495 12.17 -14.22 8.83
N PHE A 496 12.73 -13.55 9.84
CA PHE A 496 14.01 -13.87 10.43
C PHE A 496 13.85 -14.13 11.93
N ALA A 497 14.46 -15.20 12.41
CA ALA A 497 14.54 -15.51 13.84
C ALA A 497 15.78 -16.33 14.16
N ASP A 498 16.45 -16.00 15.26
CA ASP A 498 17.55 -16.77 15.84
C ASP A 498 18.63 -17.22 14.81
N GLY A 499 19.04 -16.29 13.93
CA GLY A 499 20.05 -16.55 12.90
C GLY A 499 19.59 -17.41 11.72
N ARG A 500 18.29 -17.50 11.48
CA ARG A 500 17.71 -18.24 10.34
C ARG A 500 16.65 -17.39 9.64
N ILE A 501 16.59 -17.54 8.31
CA ILE A 501 15.51 -17.02 7.45
C ILE A 501 14.46 -18.13 7.31
N TYR A 502 13.24 -17.83 7.70
CA TYR A 502 12.05 -18.63 7.46
C TYR A 502 11.43 -18.15 6.15
N TYR A 503 11.59 -18.94 5.10
CA TYR A 503 11.18 -18.57 3.76
C TYR A 503 10.00 -19.40 3.30
N ARG A 504 8.85 -18.77 3.07
CA ARG A 504 7.67 -19.41 2.53
C ARG A 504 7.54 -19.13 1.05
N THR A 505 7.73 -20.13 0.20
CA THR A 505 7.53 -19.96 -1.24
C THR A 505 6.04 -19.79 -1.57
N GLU A 506 5.72 -19.04 -2.61
CA GLU A 506 4.31 -18.91 -3.07
C GLU A 506 3.72 -20.22 -3.57
N GLU A 507 4.56 -21.15 -4.00
CA GLU A 507 4.17 -22.49 -4.48
C GLU A 507 3.96 -23.50 -3.35
N GLY A 508 4.33 -23.16 -2.11
CA GLY A 508 4.01 -23.95 -0.91
C GLY A 508 5.15 -24.39 -0.03
N PRO A 509 6.30 -24.88 -0.55
CA PRO A 509 7.39 -25.27 0.33
C PRO A 509 7.82 -24.18 1.28
N ILE A 510 8.06 -24.54 2.53
CA ILE A 510 8.62 -23.68 3.56
C ILE A 510 10.05 -24.13 3.78
N VAL A 511 10.98 -23.18 3.76
CA VAL A 511 12.41 -23.43 3.74
C VAL A 511 13.09 -22.70 4.88
N LEU A 512 13.96 -23.37 5.63
CA LEU A 512 14.86 -22.77 6.60
C LEU A 512 16.21 -22.48 5.93
N ILE A 513 16.67 -21.26 6.00
CA ILE A 513 17.88 -20.80 5.32
C ILE A 513 18.82 -20.18 6.34
N GLU A 514 20.07 -20.58 6.32
CA GLU A 514 21.12 -19.86 7.02
C GLU A 514 21.55 -18.65 6.19
N PRO A 515 21.42 -17.41 6.70
CA PRO A 515 21.84 -16.23 5.96
C PRO A 515 23.34 -16.26 5.71
N SER A 516 23.72 -16.09 4.46
CA SER A 516 25.13 -16.00 4.03
C SER A 516 25.26 -14.98 2.92
N ARG A 517 26.33 -14.18 2.97
CA ARG A 517 26.68 -13.26 1.89
C ARG A 517 27.36 -13.95 0.70
N LYS A 518 27.76 -15.21 0.87
CA LYS A 518 28.57 -15.94 -0.13
C LYS A 518 27.72 -16.84 -1.02
N GLU A 519 26.73 -17.52 -0.45
CA GLU A 519 25.97 -18.53 -1.13
C GLU A 519 24.63 -18.84 -0.43
N TYR A 520 23.74 -19.51 -1.11
CA TYR A 520 22.50 -20.05 -0.55
C TYR A 520 22.78 -21.29 0.29
N LEU A 521 22.42 -21.24 1.57
CA LEU A 521 22.60 -22.33 2.52
C LEU A 521 21.25 -22.79 3.10
N GLU A 522 20.71 -23.87 2.57
CA GLU A 522 19.48 -24.47 3.07
C GLU A 522 19.74 -25.33 4.30
N ARG A 523 18.87 -25.19 5.32
CA ARG A 523 18.91 -25.92 6.59
C ARG A 523 17.65 -26.77 6.82
N GLY A 524 16.92 -27.06 5.77
CA GLY A 524 15.75 -27.92 5.74
C GLY A 524 14.57 -27.29 5.02
N ARG A 525 13.67 -28.15 4.56
CA ARG A 525 12.39 -27.76 3.94
C ARG A 525 11.30 -28.77 4.24
N PHE A 526 10.09 -28.30 4.20
CA PHE A 526 8.91 -29.18 4.27
C PHE A 526 7.74 -28.59 3.47
N ASN A 527 6.77 -29.44 3.15
CA ASN A 527 5.51 -29.02 2.56
C ASN A 527 4.45 -28.97 3.67
N GLN A 528 3.71 -27.84 3.75
CA GLN A 528 2.54 -27.82 4.63
C GLN A 528 1.50 -28.84 4.16
N PRO A 529 0.82 -29.55 5.08
CA PRO A 529 -0.29 -30.42 4.70
C PRO A 529 -1.52 -29.60 4.26
N ASP A 530 -2.41 -30.20 3.49
CA ASP A 530 -3.70 -29.59 3.10
C ASP A 530 -3.58 -28.17 2.49
N ARG A 531 -2.57 -27.96 1.67
CA ARG A 531 -2.37 -26.69 1.00
C ARG A 531 -3.53 -26.38 0.05
N THR A 532 -3.95 -25.09 0.00
CA THR A 532 -4.83 -24.60 -1.06
C THR A 532 -4.06 -24.42 -2.38
N GLU A 533 -4.76 -24.40 -3.51
CA GLU A 533 -4.15 -24.11 -4.82
C GLU A 533 -3.82 -22.60 -5.01
N LYS A 534 -4.14 -21.78 -4.02
CA LYS A 534 -3.89 -20.33 -4.09
C LYS A 534 -2.44 -19.98 -3.76
N PRO A 535 -1.92 -18.85 -4.30
CA PRO A 535 -0.61 -18.35 -3.91
C PRO A 535 -0.52 -18.11 -2.40
N ALA A 536 0.62 -18.43 -1.81
CA ALA A 536 0.87 -18.31 -0.38
C ALA A 536 1.42 -16.91 -0.05
N TRP A 537 0.56 -15.92 0.12
CA TRP A 537 0.96 -14.52 0.34
C TRP A 537 1.07 -14.11 1.81
N ALA A 538 0.39 -14.79 2.73
CA ALA A 538 0.59 -14.53 4.15
C ALA A 538 2.02 -14.87 4.57
N HIS A 539 2.68 -13.96 5.27
CA HIS A 539 4.06 -14.13 5.72
C HIS A 539 4.16 -15.17 6.85
N PRO A 540 5.29 -15.88 6.96
CA PRO A 540 5.56 -16.71 8.14
C PRO A 540 5.72 -15.81 9.37
N VAL A 541 5.22 -16.30 10.53
CA VAL A 541 5.37 -15.62 11.82
C VAL A 541 6.08 -16.55 12.78
N VAL A 542 7.14 -16.05 13.44
CA VAL A 542 7.91 -16.81 14.43
C VAL A 542 7.79 -16.11 15.78
N ALA A 543 7.09 -16.74 16.69
CA ALA A 543 6.79 -16.21 18.02
C ALA A 543 6.62 -17.33 19.05
N ASN A 544 7.12 -17.13 20.26
CA ASN A 544 6.93 -18.00 21.42
C ASN A 544 7.32 -19.47 21.16
N GLY A 545 8.42 -19.68 20.41
CA GLY A 545 8.94 -21.00 20.04
C GLY A 545 8.13 -21.71 18.95
N LYS A 546 7.25 -21.00 18.26
CA LYS A 546 6.35 -21.53 17.23
C LYS A 546 6.54 -20.82 15.89
N LEU A 547 6.26 -21.55 14.82
CA LEU A 547 6.12 -21.03 13.45
C LEU A 547 4.64 -21.12 13.06
N TYR A 548 4.05 -19.99 12.74
CA TYR A 548 2.66 -19.90 12.28
C TYR A 548 2.62 -19.65 10.78
N ILE A 549 1.85 -20.47 10.08
CA ILE A 549 1.64 -20.40 8.63
C ILE A 549 0.16 -20.36 8.34
N ARG A 550 -0.30 -19.29 7.71
CA ARG A 550 -1.68 -19.18 7.26
C ARG A 550 -1.80 -19.51 5.78
N ASP A 551 -2.77 -20.35 5.43
CA ASP A 551 -3.18 -20.65 4.06
C ASP A 551 -4.70 -20.52 3.95
N GLN A 552 -5.15 -19.34 3.51
CA GLN A 552 -6.54 -18.94 3.38
C GLN A 552 -7.34 -19.19 4.69
N ASP A 553 -8.21 -20.16 4.74
CA ASP A 553 -9.06 -20.47 5.88
C ASP A 553 -8.39 -21.33 6.98
N THR A 554 -7.13 -21.69 6.78
CA THR A 554 -6.40 -22.58 7.68
C THR A 554 -5.18 -21.89 8.27
N LEU A 555 -4.97 -22.08 9.58
CA LEU A 555 -3.74 -21.68 10.28
C LEU A 555 -3.06 -22.91 10.84
N PHE A 556 -1.77 -23.04 10.56
CA PHE A 556 -0.88 -24.08 11.05
C PHE A 556 0.07 -23.52 12.10
N CYS A 557 0.32 -24.27 13.15
CA CYS A 557 1.27 -23.96 14.21
C CYS A 557 2.28 -25.10 14.34
N TYR A 558 3.54 -24.83 14.09
CA TYR A 558 4.64 -25.78 14.20
C TYR A 558 5.52 -25.44 15.40
N ASP A 559 6.00 -26.48 16.10
CA ASP A 559 6.99 -26.33 17.16
C ASP A 559 8.38 -26.20 16.55
N VAL A 560 9.01 -25.05 16.74
CA VAL A 560 10.36 -24.77 16.22
C VAL A 560 11.37 -24.53 17.32
N LYS A 561 11.00 -24.75 18.58
CA LYS A 561 11.90 -24.61 19.74
C LYS A 561 12.91 -25.76 19.75
N ALA A 562 14.18 -25.46 19.93
CA ALA A 562 15.21 -26.46 20.18
C ALA A 562 14.93 -27.12 21.56
N LYS A 563 15.11 -28.45 21.62
CA LYS A 563 14.95 -29.22 22.87
C LYS A 563 16.21 -29.13 23.73
#